data_5a95cae71d48dd18e37dab209ff23387
#
_entry.id   5a95cae71d48dd18e37dab209ff23387
#
_cell.length_a   1.000
_cell.length_b   1.000
_cell.length_c   1.000
_cell.angle_alpha   90.00
_cell.angle_beta   90.00
_cell.angle_gamma   90.00
#
_symmetry.space_group_name_H-M   'P 1'
#
loop_
_entity.id
_entity.type
_entity.pdbx_description
1 polymer ?
#
loop_
_entity_poly.entity_id
_entity_poly.type
_entity_poly.pdbx_seq_one_letter_code
_entity_poly.pdbx_strand_id
1 'polypeptide(L)'
;MNIRLTGSMVGAGVSILCLAAGAATILSSGSTTTGTVTASTTTLLGALDAGIGTSTTSPTSGATATITSSFSTFDFASGTKLPEKATLSLRNATVHPGSGTAYVPVTLDRPTPNTIIARIITVNGSGTLRALSGYNYQTVDTVVIFRPGDPLVQTVAVPIISAAEGQQFQLKLREAPWGGLQGQSLATITATSSVAPTAKATGTFRQPRTFAATGALQFELKKETHKRSPEGGWDRWATSLSHGRTQVANGETGLYLDSSLFPSAEGPVYWGTQGLVLHSQKLKSPIYYEGRNWYYGASVLDGRNFVASQIGYGQYEWEAKMPNRRGSWPAFWLISTSGWPPEIDIYEGFGYQSYWDFDRHIGQTIHGGSRGVRSFQRGVTIQTEQAYGLKGYSQDFHRFAVDIQRDYITWFVDGVETYQSVNPFKGHRWYPIMDVAVKATSAYDDGSGDMIIKSFRIYSAP
;
A
#
# COMPACT_ATOMS: atom_id res chain seq x y z
N MET A 1 -37.04 13.28 13.08
CA MET A 1 -37.11 12.39 14.24
C MET A 1 -36.23 12.99 15.33
N ASN A 2 -36.83 13.48 16.41
CA ASN A 2 -36.04 14.08 17.51
C ASN A 2 -35.77 12.98 18.56
N ILE A 3 -34.50 12.61 18.69
CA ILE A 3 -34.07 11.70 19.77
C ILE A 3 -33.57 12.57 20.92
N ARG A 4 -34.24 12.45 22.08
CA ARG A 4 -33.80 13.10 23.33
C ARG A 4 -33.06 12.07 24.17
N LEU A 5 -31.78 12.32 24.40
CA LEU A 5 -30.94 11.53 25.30
C LEU A 5 -30.81 12.28 26.61
N THR A 6 -31.28 11.66 27.70
CA THR A 6 -31.07 12.18 29.05
C THR A 6 -30.29 11.13 29.84
N GLY A 7 -29.08 11.44 30.24
CA GLY A 7 -28.23 10.59 31.05
C GLY A 7 -27.17 11.41 31.79
N SER A 8 -26.87 11.05 33.02
CA SER A 8 -25.77 11.62 33.78
C SER A 8 -24.47 10.91 33.38
N MET A 9 -23.54 11.63 32.77
CA MET A 9 -22.23 11.08 32.42
C MET A 9 -21.25 11.36 33.56
N VAL A 10 -20.65 10.32 34.06
CA VAL A 10 -19.46 10.41 34.92
C VAL A 10 -18.38 9.54 34.29
N GLY A 11 -17.36 10.18 33.70
CA GLY A 11 -16.10 9.56 33.26
C GLY A 11 -15.95 9.37 31.74
N ALA A 12 -14.88 9.89 31.27
CA ALA A 12 -14.18 9.82 29.97
C ALA A 12 -14.87 9.15 28.76
N GLY A 13 -15.23 9.97 27.78
CA GLY A 13 -15.12 9.62 26.37
C GLY A 13 -16.17 8.69 25.74
N VAL A 14 -17.43 9.08 25.78
CA VAL A 14 -18.47 8.46 24.90
C VAL A 14 -18.77 9.40 23.77
N SER A 15 -18.49 8.97 22.51
CA SER A 15 -18.92 9.66 21.30
C SER A 15 -20.21 9.02 20.80
N ILE A 16 -21.27 9.81 20.71
CA ILE A 16 -22.55 9.38 20.12
C ILE A 16 -22.61 9.94 18.71
N LEU A 17 -22.65 9.08 17.72
CA LEU A 17 -22.86 9.45 16.33
C LEU A 17 -24.29 9.12 15.93
N CYS A 18 -25.11 10.14 15.68
CA CYS A 18 -26.43 9.96 15.09
C CYS A 18 -26.31 10.00 13.58
N LEU A 19 -26.55 8.89 12.92
CA LEU A 19 -26.66 8.82 11.46
C LEU A 19 -28.11 9.02 11.01
N ALA A 20 -28.31 9.83 10.00
CA ALA A 20 -29.59 10.13 9.39
C ALA A 20 -30.11 8.97 8.53
N ALA A 21 -30.39 7.84 9.12
CA ALA A 21 -31.08 6.71 8.50
C ALA A 21 -31.46 5.63 9.53
N GLY A 22 -31.93 5.99 10.70
CA GLY A 22 -32.64 5.05 11.60
C GLY A 22 -31.80 4.08 12.42
N ALA A 23 -30.47 4.14 12.39
CA ALA A 23 -29.60 3.35 13.26
C ALA A 23 -28.71 4.25 14.14
N ALA A 24 -28.74 4.01 15.45
CA ALA A 24 -27.82 4.66 16.39
C ALA A 24 -26.66 3.70 16.67
N THR A 25 -25.42 4.12 16.41
CA THR A 25 -24.22 3.36 16.79
C THR A 25 -23.62 3.98 18.04
N ILE A 26 -23.54 3.22 19.11
CA ILE A 26 -22.90 3.62 20.36
C ILE A 26 -21.50 3.01 20.38
N LEU A 27 -20.46 3.84 20.38
CA LEU A 27 -19.07 3.42 20.54
C LEU A 27 -18.64 3.72 21.98
N SER A 28 -18.30 2.71 22.73
CA SER A 28 -17.77 2.83 24.10
C SER A 28 -16.37 2.23 24.19
N SER A 29 -15.47 2.95 24.83
CA SER A 29 -14.14 2.46 25.21
C SER A 29 -14.18 1.91 26.64
N GLY A 30 -14.73 0.71 26.81
CA GLY A 30 -14.43 -0.12 28.00
C GLY A 30 -15.14 0.21 29.31
N SER A 31 -16.25 0.96 29.35
CA SER A 31 -17.04 1.16 30.57
C SER A 31 -18.53 0.89 30.37
N THR A 32 -19.19 0.42 31.42
CA THR A 32 -20.64 0.16 31.43
C THR A 32 -21.40 1.49 31.32
N THR A 33 -22.15 1.68 30.24
CA THR A 33 -22.96 2.88 30.06
C THR A 33 -24.43 2.53 30.16
N THR A 34 -25.14 3.17 31.05
CA THR A 34 -26.57 3.08 31.16
C THR A 34 -27.20 4.32 30.50
N GLY A 35 -27.94 4.10 29.43
CA GLY A 35 -28.63 5.18 28.73
C GLY A 35 -30.10 4.88 28.54
N THR A 36 -30.94 5.90 28.61
CA THR A 36 -32.36 5.79 28.34
C THR A 36 -32.65 6.29 26.93
N VAL A 37 -33.18 5.42 26.08
CA VAL A 37 -33.57 5.75 24.70
C VAL A 37 -35.09 5.70 24.62
N THR A 38 -35.69 6.81 24.22
CA THR A 38 -37.13 6.86 23.92
C THR A 38 -37.29 6.80 22.40
N ALA A 39 -37.85 5.73 21.89
CA ALA A 39 -38.03 5.52 20.44
C ALA A 39 -39.43 5.01 20.11
N SER A 40 -39.90 5.22 18.88
CA SER A 40 -41.14 4.60 18.43
C SER A 40 -40.95 3.09 18.27
N THR A 41 -42.05 2.31 18.38
CA THR A 41 -42.04 0.85 18.38
C THR A 41 -41.30 0.22 17.18
N THR A 42 -41.38 0.84 16.03
CA THR A 42 -40.72 0.34 14.79
C THR A 42 -39.17 0.48 14.83
N THR A 43 -38.68 1.47 15.54
CA THR A 43 -37.24 1.71 15.64
C THR A 43 -36.58 0.81 16.72
N LEU A 44 -37.35 0.43 17.73
CA LEU A 44 -36.89 -0.48 18.78
C LEU A 44 -36.72 -1.92 18.26
N LEU A 45 -37.66 -2.38 17.40
CA LEU A 45 -37.58 -3.69 16.76
C LEU A 45 -36.37 -3.82 15.85
N GLY A 46 -36.00 -2.77 15.10
CA GLY A 46 -34.79 -2.75 14.30
C GLY A 46 -33.48 -2.78 15.10
N ALA A 47 -33.48 -2.24 16.31
CA ALA A 47 -32.30 -2.29 17.20
C ALA A 47 -32.16 -3.67 17.90
N LEU A 48 -33.26 -4.37 18.12
CA LEU A 48 -33.27 -5.74 18.64
C LEU A 48 -32.76 -6.77 17.64
N ASP A 49 -33.08 -6.59 16.35
CA ASP A 49 -32.54 -7.42 15.27
C ASP A 49 -31.02 -7.24 15.05
N ALA A 50 -30.44 -6.14 15.52
CA ALA A 50 -29.00 -5.91 15.52
C ALA A 50 -28.24 -6.62 16.65
N GLY A 51 -28.91 -7.46 17.46
CA GLY A 51 -28.26 -8.32 18.46
C GLY A 51 -27.75 -7.60 19.71
N ILE A 52 -28.25 -6.40 20.00
CA ILE A 52 -27.96 -5.73 21.26
C ILE A 52 -28.78 -6.43 22.35
N GLY A 53 -28.12 -7.16 23.22
CA GLY A 53 -28.75 -7.83 24.36
C GLY A 53 -29.46 -6.82 25.24
N THR A 54 -30.78 -6.76 25.17
CA THR A 54 -31.61 -5.89 25.95
C THR A 54 -32.49 -6.72 26.89
N SER A 55 -32.50 -6.38 28.16
CA SER A 55 -33.59 -6.80 29.04
C SER A 55 -34.77 -5.85 28.78
N THR A 56 -35.68 -6.28 27.89
CA THR A 56 -36.88 -5.50 27.60
C THR A 56 -38.08 -6.12 28.31
N THR A 57 -38.75 -5.36 29.14
CA THR A 57 -40.18 -5.54 29.36
C THR A 57 -40.87 -4.92 28.15
N SER A 58 -41.70 -5.73 27.41
CA SER A 58 -42.37 -5.32 26.19
C SER A 58 -43.02 -3.94 26.30
N PRO A 59 -42.66 -2.97 25.48
CA PRO A 59 -43.17 -1.63 25.59
C PRO A 59 -44.57 -1.52 24.94
N THR A 60 -45.52 -1.05 25.67
CA THR A 60 -46.69 -0.38 25.13
C THR A 60 -46.24 0.96 24.51
N SER A 61 -46.87 1.41 23.43
CA SER A 61 -46.53 2.61 22.68
C SER A 61 -46.29 3.80 23.62
N GLY A 62 -45.05 4.35 23.60
CA GLY A 62 -44.64 5.49 24.46
C GLY A 62 -43.81 5.12 25.70
N ALA A 63 -43.48 3.86 25.89
CA ALA A 63 -42.68 3.45 27.05
C ALA A 63 -41.18 3.77 26.86
N THR A 64 -40.52 4.14 27.96
CA THR A 64 -39.08 4.35 28.06
C THR A 64 -38.41 2.99 28.32
N ALA A 65 -37.56 2.54 27.41
CA ALA A 65 -36.76 1.34 27.61
C ALA A 65 -35.37 1.70 28.12
N THR A 66 -34.96 1.06 29.23
CA THR A 66 -33.60 1.18 29.72
C THR A 66 -32.75 0.09 29.09
N ILE A 67 -31.76 0.48 28.29
CA ILE A 67 -30.83 -0.45 27.67
C ILE A 67 -29.55 -0.45 28.51
N THR A 68 -29.27 -1.60 29.13
CA THR A 68 -27.98 -1.84 29.78
C THR A 68 -27.15 -2.72 28.87
N SER A 69 -26.10 -2.18 28.28
CA SER A 69 -25.22 -2.93 27.41
C SER A 69 -23.81 -2.99 27.97
N SER A 70 -23.31 -4.18 28.16
CA SER A 70 -21.87 -4.43 28.33
C SER A 70 -21.26 -4.86 27.02
N PHE A 71 -20.49 -4.00 26.41
CA PHE A 71 -19.94 -4.21 25.06
C PHE A 71 -18.69 -5.09 25.01
N SER A 72 -18.22 -5.60 26.14
CA SER A 72 -17.03 -6.45 26.14
C SER A 72 -17.39 -7.85 25.72
N THR A 73 -17.03 -8.26 24.52
CA THR A 73 -16.91 -9.66 24.12
C THR A 73 -18.17 -10.41 23.65
N PHE A 74 -19.19 -9.73 23.10
CA PHE A 74 -20.32 -10.42 22.48
C PHE A 74 -20.28 -10.36 20.95
N ASP A 75 -20.59 -11.49 20.31
CA ASP A 75 -20.93 -11.57 18.91
C ASP A 75 -22.38 -11.09 18.72
N PHE A 76 -22.54 -9.95 18.09
CA PHE A 76 -23.85 -9.32 17.87
C PHE A 76 -24.76 -10.12 16.91
N ALA A 77 -24.21 -11.04 16.12
CA ALA A 77 -25.00 -11.86 15.20
C ALA A 77 -25.60 -13.11 15.88
N SER A 78 -24.94 -13.63 16.89
CA SER A 78 -25.31 -14.89 17.55
C SER A 78 -25.70 -14.77 19.02
N GLY A 79 -25.47 -13.60 19.63
CA GLY A 79 -25.64 -13.40 21.08
C GLY A 79 -24.63 -14.17 21.95
N THR A 80 -23.65 -14.82 21.32
CA THR A 80 -22.58 -15.54 22.01
C THR A 80 -21.42 -14.64 22.35
N LYS A 81 -20.71 -14.96 23.44
CA LYS A 81 -19.45 -14.27 23.79
C LYS A 81 -18.47 -14.44 22.65
N LEU A 82 -17.99 -13.30 22.09
CA LEU A 82 -16.95 -13.38 21.08
C LEU A 82 -15.73 -14.13 21.63
N PRO A 83 -15.13 -15.03 20.87
CA PRO A 83 -13.90 -15.66 21.30
C PRO A 83 -12.85 -14.59 21.56
N GLU A 84 -12.11 -14.74 22.64
CA GLU A 84 -11.04 -13.80 22.99
C GLU A 84 -10.09 -13.65 21.81
N LYS A 85 -9.80 -12.41 21.44
CA LYS A 85 -8.86 -12.13 20.34
C LYS A 85 -7.48 -12.65 20.70
N ALA A 86 -6.83 -13.32 19.75
CA ALA A 86 -5.45 -13.76 19.93
C ALA A 86 -4.50 -12.55 20.00
N THR A 87 -3.45 -12.67 20.80
CA THR A 87 -2.44 -11.64 21.00
C THR A 87 -1.19 -11.94 20.19
N LEU A 88 -0.79 -10.99 19.37
CA LEU A 88 0.43 -11.06 18.55
C LEU A 88 1.59 -10.39 19.26
N SER A 89 2.71 -11.07 19.41
CA SER A 89 3.90 -10.58 20.09
C SER A 89 5.17 -10.87 19.29
N LEU A 90 6.13 -9.96 19.37
CA LEU A 90 7.51 -10.15 18.88
C LEU A 90 8.38 -10.78 19.97
N ARG A 91 9.39 -11.56 19.60
CA ARG A 91 10.38 -12.08 20.53
C ARG A 91 11.80 -11.70 20.12
N ASN A 92 12.66 -11.45 21.12
CA ASN A 92 14.08 -11.19 20.89
C ASN A 92 14.73 -12.34 20.13
N ALA A 93 15.76 -12.01 19.37
CA ALA A 93 16.52 -12.97 18.59
C ALA A 93 18.02 -12.67 18.66
N THR A 94 18.82 -13.67 18.31
CA THR A 94 20.27 -13.54 18.14
C THR A 94 20.67 -13.92 16.72
N VAL A 95 21.77 -13.37 16.24
CA VAL A 95 22.35 -13.67 14.94
C VAL A 95 23.86 -13.72 15.05
N HIS A 96 24.51 -14.56 14.23
CA HIS A 96 25.97 -14.60 14.17
C HIS A 96 26.50 -13.26 13.60
N PRO A 97 27.61 -12.70 14.16
CA PRO A 97 28.29 -11.54 13.58
C PRO A 97 28.74 -11.79 12.14
N GLY A 98 28.97 -10.72 11.39
CA GLY A 98 29.33 -10.80 9.98
C GLY A 98 28.11 -10.76 9.07
N SER A 99 27.84 -11.80 8.35
CA SER A 99 26.71 -11.90 7.42
C SER A 99 25.83 -13.10 7.74
N GLY A 100 24.60 -13.09 7.29
CA GLY A 100 23.64 -14.18 7.50
C GLY A 100 22.23 -13.65 7.57
N THR A 101 21.39 -14.30 8.39
CA THR A 101 19.99 -13.88 8.58
C THR A 101 19.59 -14.00 10.03
N ALA A 102 19.03 -12.93 10.59
CA ALA A 102 18.34 -12.97 11.86
C ALA A 102 16.90 -13.44 11.63
N TYR A 103 16.50 -14.50 12.30
CA TYR A 103 15.14 -15.04 12.28
C TYR A 103 14.41 -14.61 13.55
N VAL A 104 13.51 -13.64 13.44
CA VAL A 104 12.82 -13.04 14.58
C VAL A 104 11.44 -13.67 14.72
N PRO A 105 11.16 -14.41 15.81
CA PRO A 105 9.87 -15.03 16.01
C PRO A 105 8.74 -14.00 16.24
N VAL A 106 7.64 -14.23 15.54
CA VAL A 106 6.35 -13.55 15.72
C VAL A 106 5.36 -14.59 16.16
N THR A 107 4.75 -14.40 17.32
CA THR A 107 3.94 -15.43 17.96
C THR A 107 2.51 -14.96 18.22
N LEU A 108 1.55 -15.87 17.97
CA LEU A 108 0.22 -15.77 18.54
C LEU A 108 0.14 -16.60 19.84
N ASP A 109 -0.57 -16.08 20.82
CA ASP A 109 -0.80 -16.78 22.10
C ASP A 109 -1.77 -17.96 21.98
N ARG A 110 -2.64 -17.94 20.94
CA ARG A 110 -3.67 -18.98 20.70
C ARG A 110 -4.14 -19.00 19.24
N PRO A 111 -4.75 -20.11 18.78
CA PRO A 111 -5.44 -20.14 17.49
C PRO A 111 -6.59 -19.13 17.43
N THR A 112 -6.88 -18.65 16.23
CA THR A 112 -7.97 -17.70 15.97
C THR A 112 -8.78 -18.15 14.75
N PRO A 113 -10.11 -17.98 14.76
CA PRO A 113 -10.94 -18.17 13.56
C PRO A 113 -10.80 -17.03 12.55
N ASN A 114 -10.19 -15.91 12.94
CA ASN A 114 -10.03 -14.73 12.12
C ASN A 114 -8.60 -14.58 11.62
N THR A 115 -8.45 -14.02 10.42
CA THR A 115 -7.13 -13.64 9.92
C THR A 115 -6.61 -12.43 10.71
N ILE A 116 -5.38 -12.55 11.21
CA ILE A 116 -4.67 -11.46 11.90
C ILE A 116 -3.60 -10.93 10.96
N ILE A 117 -3.59 -9.61 10.76
CA ILE A 117 -2.64 -8.90 9.90
C ILE A 117 -1.97 -7.80 10.72
N ALA A 118 -0.64 -7.74 10.65
CA ALA A 118 0.14 -6.72 11.35
C ALA A 118 1.35 -6.29 10.54
N ARG A 119 1.70 -5.01 10.60
CA ARG A 119 2.89 -4.44 9.96
C ARG A 119 4.05 -4.41 10.92
N ILE A 120 5.19 -4.95 10.50
CA ILE A 120 6.42 -5.03 11.28
C ILE A 120 7.56 -4.38 10.51
N ILE A 121 8.33 -3.54 11.19
CA ILE A 121 9.48 -2.83 10.60
C ILE A 121 10.73 -3.06 11.41
N THR A 122 11.90 -2.95 10.76
CA THR A 122 13.18 -2.80 11.44
C THR A 122 13.38 -1.37 11.92
N VAL A 123 14.05 -1.21 13.05
CA VAL A 123 14.44 0.07 13.66
C VAL A 123 15.90 0.00 14.05
N ASN A 124 16.65 1.07 13.75
CA ASN A 124 18.07 1.18 14.12
C ASN A 124 18.26 1.01 15.64
N GLY A 125 19.36 0.37 16.00
CA GLY A 125 19.78 0.29 17.39
C GLY A 125 20.15 1.66 17.96
N SER A 126 20.32 1.70 19.28
CA SER A 126 20.75 2.90 20.01
C SER A 126 22.07 2.65 20.75
N GLY A 127 22.71 3.73 21.18
CA GLY A 127 23.96 3.66 21.92
C GLY A 127 25.19 3.31 21.08
N THR A 128 26.25 2.86 21.74
CA THR A 128 27.56 2.55 21.12
C THR A 128 27.55 1.26 20.30
N LEU A 129 26.71 0.30 20.66
CA LEU A 129 26.55 -0.98 20.00
C LEU A 129 25.39 -0.99 18.99
N ARG A 130 25.00 0.17 18.48
CA ARG A 130 23.92 0.27 17.50
C ARG A 130 24.30 -0.37 16.17
N ALA A 131 23.42 -1.17 15.63
CA ALA A 131 23.42 -1.57 14.24
C ALA A 131 22.53 -0.63 13.43
N LEU A 132 22.96 -0.29 12.21
CA LEU A 132 22.29 0.67 11.33
C LEU A 132 21.81 -0.02 10.07
N SER A 133 20.61 0.36 9.65
CA SER A 133 20.01 -0.07 8.39
C SER A 133 20.89 0.35 7.19
N GLY A 134 21.03 -0.54 6.22
CA GLY A 134 21.86 -0.34 5.03
C GLY A 134 23.35 -0.57 5.22
N TYR A 135 23.83 -0.61 6.48
CA TYR A 135 25.23 -0.88 6.82
C TYR A 135 25.40 -2.24 7.51
N ASN A 136 24.64 -2.48 8.55
CA ASN A 136 24.76 -3.70 9.36
C ASN A 136 23.68 -4.73 9.06
N TYR A 137 22.52 -4.28 8.66
CA TYR A 137 21.39 -5.14 8.27
C TYR A 137 20.55 -4.49 7.17
N GLN A 138 19.76 -5.30 6.47
CA GLN A 138 18.85 -4.81 5.46
C GLN A 138 17.54 -4.35 6.10
N THR A 139 17.01 -3.20 5.65
CA THR A 139 15.71 -2.72 6.10
C THR A 139 14.63 -3.73 5.75
N VAL A 140 13.80 -4.04 6.73
CA VAL A 140 12.57 -4.83 6.55
C VAL A 140 11.38 -3.99 6.94
N ASP A 141 10.40 -3.93 6.05
CA ASP A 141 9.07 -3.38 6.29
C ASP A 141 8.08 -4.36 5.65
N THR A 142 7.40 -5.13 6.48
CA THR A 142 6.61 -6.27 6.01
C THR A 142 5.32 -6.43 6.79
N VAL A 143 4.41 -7.20 6.22
CA VAL A 143 3.14 -7.57 6.84
C VAL A 143 3.18 -9.05 7.23
N VAL A 144 2.86 -9.34 8.48
CA VAL A 144 2.68 -10.70 9.00
C VAL A 144 1.20 -11.03 8.96
N ILE A 145 0.87 -12.19 8.42
CA ILE A 145 -0.51 -12.66 8.29
C ILE A 145 -0.61 -14.04 8.91
N PHE A 146 -1.46 -14.18 9.92
CA PHE A 146 -1.88 -15.46 10.47
C PHE A 146 -3.31 -15.73 10.04
N ARG A 147 -3.50 -16.80 9.28
CA ARG A 147 -4.82 -17.30 8.88
C ARG A 147 -5.32 -18.36 9.84
N PRO A 148 -6.62 -18.63 9.88
CA PRO A 148 -7.12 -19.79 10.60
C PRO A 148 -6.37 -21.05 10.18
N GLY A 149 -5.83 -21.78 11.17
CA GLY A 149 -5.05 -23.00 10.95
C GLY A 149 -3.55 -22.80 10.67
N ASP A 150 -3.07 -21.57 10.52
CA ASP A 150 -1.63 -21.30 10.40
C ASP A 150 -0.90 -21.64 11.72
N PRO A 151 0.40 -22.00 11.65
CA PRO A 151 1.21 -22.15 12.85
C PRO A 151 1.20 -20.90 13.73
N LEU A 152 1.17 -21.08 15.04
CA LEU A 152 1.16 -19.97 16.02
C LEU A 152 2.48 -19.19 16.07
N VAL A 153 3.52 -19.67 15.44
CA VAL A 153 4.82 -19.01 15.33
C VAL A 153 5.17 -18.89 13.86
N GLN A 154 5.39 -17.65 13.45
CA GLN A 154 6.00 -17.32 12.17
C GLN A 154 7.31 -16.58 12.43
N THR A 155 8.10 -16.32 11.40
CA THR A 155 9.43 -15.75 11.55
C THR A 155 9.63 -14.61 10.57
N VAL A 156 10.05 -13.46 11.04
CA VAL A 156 10.55 -12.37 10.17
C VAL A 156 12.04 -12.58 9.96
N ALA A 157 12.45 -12.75 8.71
CA ALA A 157 13.84 -12.86 8.32
C ALA A 157 14.41 -11.47 8.04
N VAL A 158 15.50 -11.12 8.73
CA VAL A 158 16.24 -9.87 8.50
C VAL A 158 17.66 -10.23 8.02
N PRO A 159 17.98 -9.97 6.74
CA PRO A 159 19.33 -10.20 6.23
C PRO A 159 20.35 -9.28 6.91
N ILE A 160 21.45 -9.88 7.36
CA ILE A 160 22.58 -9.16 7.94
C ILE A 160 23.61 -8.88 6.84
N ILE A 161 24.07 -7.64 6.77
CA ILE A 161 25.08 -7.18 5.81
C ILE A 161 26.47 -7.35 6.44
N SER A 162 26.67 -6.75 7.63
CA SER A 162 27.92 -6.79 8.37
C SER A 162 27.68 -6.30 9.79
N ALA A 163 27.37 -7.17 10.70
CA ALA A 163 27.24 -6.82 12.12
C ALA A 163 28.47 -7.26 12.91
N ALA A 164 28.90 -6.46 13.88
CA ALA A 164 29.96 -6.82 14.83
C ALA A 164 29.37 -7.45 16.09
N GLU A 165 30.21 -8.13 16.86
CA GLU A 165 29.83 -8.70 18.16
C GLU A 165 29.18 -7.65 19.06
N GLY A 166 28.03 -7.99 19.66
CA GLY A 166 27.26 -7.13 20.54
C GLY A 166 26.42 -6.06 19.86
N GLN A 167 26.54 -5.84 18.56
CA GLN A 167 25.69 -4.87 17.87
C GLN A 167 24.22 -5.28 17.90
N GLN A 168 23.36 -4.27 18.03
CA GLN A 168 21.90 -4.47 18.19
C GLN A 168 21.11 -3.56 17.27
N PHE A 169 19.98 -4.09 16.80
CA PHE A 169 18.86 -3.36 16.19
C PHE A 169 17.56 -3.95 16.68
N GLN A 170 16.43 -3.39 16.21
CA GLN A 170 15.12 -3.80 16.71
C GLN A 170 14.17 -4.14 15.56
N LEU A 171 13.25 -5.05 15.83
CA LEU A 171 11.99 -5.20 15.11
C LEU A 171 10.88 -4.57 15.92
N LYS A 172 10.01 -3.82 15.26
CA LYS A 172 8.90 -3.11 15.89
C LYS A 172 7.58 -3.43 15.17
N LEU A 173 6.56 -3.76 15.96
CA LEU A 173 5.18 -3.76 15.51
C LEU A 173 4.76 -2.31 15.28
N ARG A 174 4.65 -1.91 14.01
CA ARG A 174 4.40 -0.51 13.60
C ARG A 174 2.93 -0.13 13.81
N GLU A 175 2.04 -1.06 13.56
CA GLU A 175 0.61 -0.88 13.69
C GLU A 175 0.03 -2.03 14.50
N ALA A 176 -1.06 -1.76 15.23
CA ALA A 176 -1.78 -2.80 15.94
C ALA A 176 -2.25 -3.89 14.96
N PRO A 177 -2.20 -5.15 15.35
CA PRO A 177 -2.68 -6.22 14.50
C PRO A 177 -4.17 -6.06 14.22
N TRP A 178 -4.54 -6.04 12.94
CA TRP A 178 -5.95 -6.11 12.56
C TRP A 178 -6.47 -7.52 12.84
N GLY A 179 -7.62 -7.61 13.49
CA GLY A 179 -8.23 -8.89 13.89
C GLY A 179 -7.69 -9.51 15.17
N GLY A 180 -6.63 -8.96 15.75
CA GLY A 180 -5.99 -9.46 16.99
C GLY A 180 -5.73 -8.36 18.02
N LEU A 181 -5.02 -8.72 19.09
CA LEU A 181 -4.51 -7.82 20.11
C LEU A 181 -3.00 -7.66 19.98
N GLN A 182 -2.50 -6.50 20.36
CA GLN A 182 -1.07 -6.23 20.42
C GLN A 182 -0.50 -6.64 21.77
N GLY A 183 0.47 -7.57 21.74
CA GLY A 183 1.31 -7.91 22.88
C GLY A 183 2.64 -7.17 22.87
N GLN A 184 3.75 -7.87 23.10
CA GLN A 184 5.09 -7.28 23.01
C GLN A 184 5.37 -6.74 21.61
N SER A 185 5.48 -5.44 21.49
CA SER A 185 5.58 -4.73 20.20
C SER A 185 7.01 -4.47 19.73
N LEU A 186 8.01 -4.81 20.52
CA LEU A 186 9.43 -4.56 20.25
C LEU A 186 10.25 -5.81 20.54
N ALA A 187 11.08 -6.21 19.58
CA ALA A 187 12.08 -7.27 19.74
C ALA A 187 13.48 -6.70 19.49
N THR A 188 14.43 -7.05 20.32
CA THR A 188 15.85 -6.73 20.13
C THR A 188 16.56 -7.90 19.47
N ILE A 189 17.31 -7.62 18.43
CA ILE A 189 18.18 -8.55 17.73
C ILE A 189 19.63 -8.21 18.10
N THR A 190 20.35 -9.20 18.61
CA THR A 190 21.75 -9.03 19.04
C THR A 190 22.67 -9.90 18.21
N ALA A 191 23.71 -9.34 17.65
CA ALA A 191 24.77 -10.09 17.00
C ALA A 191 25.69 -10.72 18.06
N THR A 192 25.89 -12.03 17.99
CA THR A 192 26.78 -12.75 18.92
C THR A 192 27.36 -14.02 18.30
N SER A 193 28.64 -14.24 18.53
CA SER A 193 29.37 -15.43 18.09
C SER A 193 28.94 -16.70 18.83
N SER A 194 28.14 -16.59 19.89
CA SER A 194 27.59 -17.75 20.62
C SER A 194 26.57 -18.55 19.80
N VAL A 195 26.07 -18.01 18.70
CA VAL A 195 25.15 -18.72 17.77
C VAL A 195 25.87 -19.09 16.47
N ALA A 196 25.49 -20.19 15.86
CA ALA A 196 26.05 -20.62 14.59
C ALA A 196 25.67 -19.66 13.46
N PRO A 197 26.55 -19.47 12.45
CA PRO A 197 26.19 -18.74 11.24
C PRO A 197 24.96 -19.34 10.57
N THR A 198 24.03 -18.47 10.19
CA THR A 198 22.85 -18.85 9.44
C THR A 198 23.06 -18.60 7.95
N ALA A 199 22.46 -19.43 7.10
CA ALA A 199 22.43 -19.16 5.68
C ALA A 199 21.75 -17.80 5.43
N LYS A 200 22.21 -17.06 4.43
CA LYS A 200 21.57 -15.82 4.01
C LYS A 200 20.14 -16.18 3.54
N ALA A 201 19.14 -15.65 4.19
CA ALA A 201 17.77 -15.85 3.74
C ALA A 201 17.57 -15.17 2.39
N THR A 202 17.08 -15.93 1.45
CA THR A 202 16.50 -15.41 0.24
C THR A 202 15.01 -15.24 0.51
N GLY A 203 14.60 -14.06 0.98
CA GLY A 203 13.19 -13.77 1.15
C GLY A 203 12.74 -13.34 2.54
N THR A 204 11.49 -12.99 2.61
CA THR A 204 10.77 -12.58 3.82
C THR A 204 10.51 -13.77 4.75
N PHE A 205 10.13 -13.49 6.00
CA PHE A 205 9.83 -14.47 7.05
C PHE A 205 8.84 -15.60 6.67
N ARG A 206 8.00 -15.38 5.66
CA ARG A 206 7.19 -16.42 5.01
C ARG A 206 7.71 -16.62 3.59
N GLN A 207 7.45 -17.79 3.02
CA GLN A 207 7.77 -18.01 1.60
C GLN A 207 7.12 -16.90 0.78
N PRO A 208 7.89 -16.12 0.00
CA PRO A 208 7.32 -15.13 -0.89
C PRO A 208 6.29 -15.80 -1.79
N ARG A 209 5.13 -15.17 -1.94
CA ARG A 209 4.17 -15.67 -2.91
C ARG A 209 4.75 -15.53 -4.32
N THR A 210 4.46 -16.48 -5.16
CA THR A 210 4.69 -16.34 -6.60
C THR A 210 3.46 -15.67 -7.21
N PHE A 211 3.67 -14.66 -8.02
CA PHE A 211 2.58 -14.04 -8.77
C PHE A 211 1.95 -15.06 -9.73
N ALA A 212 0.66 -15.20 -9.64
CA ALA A 212 -0.15 -15.94 -10.59
C ALA A 212 -1.42 -15.15 -10.85
N ALA A 213 -1.81 -15.02 -12.11
CA ALA A 213 -3.10 -14.47 -12.46
C ALA A 213 -4.21 -15.41 -11.95
N THR A 214 -5.04 -14.91 -11.05
CA THR A 214 -6.06 -15.73 -10.36
C THR A 214 -7.47 -15.49 -10.87
N GLY A 215 -7.68 -14.39 -11.60
CA GLY A 215 -9.00 -14.00 -12.12
C GLY A 215 -9.06 -13.97 -13.63
N ALA A 216 -10.20 -13.54 -14.16
CA ALA A 216 -10.39 -13.41 -15.60
C ALA A 216 -9.63 -12.19 -16.14
N LEU A 217 -8.99 -12.35 -17.30
CA LEU A 217 -8.37 -11.25 -18.02
C LEU A 217 -9.45 -10.22 -18.42
N GLN A 218 -9.34 -9.00 -17.90
CA GLN A 218 -10.25 -7.90 -18.17
C GLN A 218 -9.72 -6.96 -19.25
N PHE A 219 -8.42 -6.83 -19.32
CA PHE A 219 -7.77 -5.91 -20.24
C PHE A 219 -6.36 -6.38 -20.59
N GLU A 220 -5.96 -6.18 -21.84
CA GLU A 220 -4.60 -6.35 -22.32
C GLU A 220 -4.25 -5.23 -23.30
N LEU A 221 -3.12 -4.56 -23.06
CA LEU A 221 -2.57 -3.54 -23.95
C LEU A 221 -2.00 -4.19 -25.22
N LYS A 222 -2.54 -3.87 -26.37
CA LYS A 222 -2.12 -4.38 -27.68
C LYS A 222 -1.99 -3.26 -28.68
N LYS A 223 -0.97 -3.35 -29.54
CA LYS A 223 -0.71 -2.38 -30.60
C LYS A 223 -1.90 -2.21 -31.55
N GLU A 224 -2.61 -3.29 -31.82
CA GLU A 224 -3.74 -3.32 -32.75
C GLU A 224 -4.97 -2.57 -32.22
N THR A 225 -5.16 -2.56 -30.90
CA THR A 225 -6.33 -2.00 -30.24
C THR A 225 -6.08 -0.68 -29.50
N HIS A 226 -4.80 -0.33 -29.30
CA HIS A 226 -4.39 0.88 -28.58
C HIS A 226 -3.48 1.70 -29.49
N LYS A 227 -4.10 2.42 -30.40
CA LYS A 227 -3.43 3.23 -31.40
C LYS A 227 -3.47 4.70 -30.99
N ARG A 228 -2.52 5.44 -31.52
CA ARG A 228 -2.63 6.88 -31.55
C ARG A 228 -3.80 7.27 -32.45
N SER A 229 -4.64 8.20 -32.00
CA SER A 229 -5.71 8.70 -32.84
C SER A 229 -5.14 9.54 -33.99
N PRO A 230 -5.85 9.65 -35.13
CA PRO A 230 -5.45 10.53 -36.22
C PRO A 230 -5.25 11.99 -35.78
N GLU A 231 -5.98 12.42 -34.75
CA GLU A 231 -5.90 13.75 -34.16
C GLU A 231 -4.70 13.90 -33.19
N GLY A 232 -3.91 12.83 -32.99
CA GLY A 232 -2.67 12.83 -32.22
C GLY A 232 -2.77 12.43 -30.76
N GLY A 233 -3.97 12.29 -30.22
CA GLY A 233 -4.21 11.72 -28.88
C GLY A 233 -4.10 10.20 -28.85
N TRP A 234 -4.20 9.60 -27.68
CA TRP A 234 -4.25 8.14 -27.50
C TRP A 234 -5.69 7.71 -27.21
N ASP A 235 -6.13 6.70 -27.96
CA ASP A 235 -7.49 6.18 -27.79
C ASP A 235 -7.72 5.75 -26.34
N ARG A 236 -8.70 6.42 -25.69
CA ARG A 236 -9.16 6.18 -24.31
C ARG A 236 -8.17 6.52 -23.20
N TRP A 237 -6.91 6.81 -23.52
CA TRP A 237 -5.92 7.23 -22.54
C TRP A 237 -5.74 8.75 -22.57
N ALA A 238 -5.79 9.39 -21.41
CA ALA A 238 -5.40 10.79 -21.33
C ALA A 238 -3.87 10.93 -21.32
N THR A 239 -3.38 11.95 -22.00
CA THR A 239 -1.95 12.31 -22.06
C THR A 239 -1.61 13.45 -21.10
N SER A 240 -2.40 13.58 -20.07
CA SER A 240 -2.24 14.51 -18.96
C SER A 240 -2.80 13.89 -17.69
N LEU A 241 -2.34 14.32 -16.55
CA LEU A 241 -2.93 13.97 -15.26
C LEU A 241 -4.30 14.66 -15.09
N SER A 242 -5.10 14.19 -14.12
CA SER A 242 -6.44 14.76 -13.87
C SER A 242 -6.44 16.24 -13.51
N HIS A 243 -5.34 16.76 -12.98
CA HIS A 243 -5.13 18.15 -12.59
C HIS A 243 -4.30 18.97 -13.59
N GLY A 244 -3.94 18.39 -14.75
CA GLY A 244 -3.21 19.10 -15.80
C GLY A 244 -1.97 18.39 -16.30
N ARG A 245 -1.07 19.17 -16.93
CA ARG A 245 0.13 18.66 -17.60
C ARG A 245 1.41 18.88 -16.79
N THR A 246 1.28 19.28 -15.53
CA THR A 246 2.40 19.64 -14.68
C THR A 246 2.15 19.15 -13.25
N GLN A 247 3.20 18.80 -12.53
CA GLN A 247 3.16 18.45 -11.10
C GLN A 247 4.23 19.23 -10.31
N VAL A 248 4.20 20.54 -10.40
CA VAL A 248 5.18 21.42 -9.74
C VAL A 248 5.21 21.21 -8.22
N ALA A 249 4.08 20.87 -7.61
CA ALA A 249 4.00 20.59 -6.18
C ALA A 249 4.86 19.39 -5.74
N ASN A 250 5.11 18.42 -6.63
CA ASN A 250 6.05 17.31 -6.41
C ASN A 250 7.51 17.67 -6.70
N GLY A 251 7.75 18.92 -7.16
CA GLY A 251 9.05 19.37 -7.63
C GLY A 251 9.41 18.83 -9.02
N GLU A 252 8.43 18.41 -9.81
CA GLU A 252 8.63 18.02 -11.19
C GLU A 252 8.97 19.23 -12.06
N THR A 253 9.85 19.00 -13.03
CA THR A 253 10.35 20.01 -13.98
C THR A 253 9.97 19.67 -15.41
N GLY A 254 9.27 18.56 -15.63
CA GLY A 254 8.77 18.10 -16.91
C GLY A 254 7.37 18.59 -17.23
N LEU A 255 7.11 18.86 -18.52
CA LEU A 255 5.77 19.09 -19.06
C LEU A 255 5.29 17.79 -19.72
N TYR A 256 4.15 17.26 -19.30
CA TYR A 256 3.53 16.11 -19.94
C TYR A 256 3.06 16.48 -21.34
N LEU A 257 3.77 15.95 -22.33
CA LEU A 257 3.60 16.32 -23.74
C LEU A 257 2.51 15.48 -24.42
N ASP A 258 1.93 16.10 -25.41
CA ASP A 258 1.12 15.46 -26.42
C ASP A 258 1.48 16.09 -27.76
N SER A 259 1.89 15.30 -28.75
CA SER A 259 2.35 15.82 -30.05
C SER A 259 1.25 16.49 -30.88
N SER A 260 -0.03 16.30 -30.52
CA SER A 260 -1.14 17.05 -31.11
C SER A 260 -1.22 18.48 -30.61
N LEU A 261 -0.88 18.69 -29.33
CA LEU A 261 -0.87 20.02 -28.70
C LEU A 261 0.49 20.70 -28.81
N PHE A 262 1.56 19.92 -28.90
CA PHE A 262 2.93 20.39 -28.99
C PHE A 262 3.63 19.73 -30.20
N PRO A 263 3.25 20.10 -31.43
CA PRO A 263 3.72 19.39 -32.65
C PRO A 263 5.23 19.51 -32.89
N SER A 264 5.90 20.48 -32.27
CA SER A 264 7.37 20.60 -32.30
C SER A 264 8.09 19.62 -31.37
N ALA A 265 7.38 18.99 -30.44
CA ALA A 265 7.94 17.95 -29.58
C ALA A 265 7.98 16.61 -30.31
N GLU A 266 9.09 15.91 -30.19
CA GLU A 266 9.14 14.50 -30.60
C GLU A 266 8.07 13.74 -29.81
N GLY A 267 7.39 12.78 -30.46
CA GLY A 267 6.24 12.10 -29.86
C GLY A 267 6.60 11.44 -28.53
N PRO A 268 6.02 11.89 -27.42
CA PRO A 268 6.38 11.40 -26.08
C PRO A 268 5.88 9.98 -25.83
N VAL A 269 4.90 9.51 -26.60
CA VAL A 269 4.35 8.16 -26.52
C VAL A 269 4.20 7.60 -27.93
N TYR A 270 4.77 6.41 -28.17
CA TYR A 270 4.73 5.76 -29.48
C TYR A 270 4.95 4.24 -29.38
N TRP A 271 4.53 3.50 -30.39
CA TRP A 271 4.84 2.08 -30.51
C TRP A 271 6.20 1.87 -31.18
N GLY A 272 7.16 1.41 -30.39
CA GLY A 272 8.45 0.95 -30.87
C GLY A 272 8.44 -0.51 -31.30
N THR A 273 9.62 -1.05 -31.61
CA THR A 273 9.79 -2.45 -32.01
C THR A 273 9.61 -3.44 -30.86
N GLN A 274 9.92 -3.03 -29.64
CA GLN A 274 9.87 -3.87 -28.43
C GLN A 274 8.62 -3.68 -27.59
N GLY A 275 7.82 -2.65 -27.86
CA GLY A 275 6.62 -2.33 -27.08
C GLY A 275 6.20 -0.88 -27.21
N LEU A 276 5.27 -0.49 -26.34
CA LEU A 276 4.84 0.89 -26.18
C LEU A 276 5.93 1.67 -25.43
N VAL A 277 6.36 2.78 -26.00
CA VAL A 277 7.40 3.66 -25.41
C VAL A 277 6.75 4.89 -24.81
N LEU A 278 7.07 5.16 -23.57
CA LEU A 278 6.87 6.44 -22.92
C LEU A 278 8.24 7.11 -22.76
N HIS A 279 8.39 8.31 -23.32
CA HIS A 279 9.68 8.98 -23.46
C HIS A 279 9.74 10.25 -22.61
N SER A 280 10.87 10.47 -21.93
CA SER A 280 11.21 11.77 -21.33
C SER A 280 12.45 12.34 -21.99
N GLN A 281 12.50 13.66 -22.18
CA GLN A 281 13.57 14.30 -22.93
C GLN A 281 13.86 15.73 -22.47
N LYS A 282 15.09 16.18 -22.73
CA LYS A 282 15.40 17.61 -22.74
C LYS A 282 14.92 18.19 -24.08
N LEU A 283 14.16 19.24 -24.03
CA LEU A 283 13.62 19.88 -25.24
C LEU A 283 14.70 20.67 -25.99
N LYS A 284 14.69 20.60 -27.32
CA LYS A 284 15.59 21.42 -28.18
C LYS A 284 15.31 22.93 -28.01
N SER A 285 14.05 23.28 -27.84
CA SER A 285 13.60 24.63 -27.52
C SER A 285 12.56 24.56 -26.40
N PRO A 286 12.53 25.53 -25.50
CA PRO A 286 11.56 25.52 -24.42
C PRO A 286 10.15 25.69 -24.97
N ILE A 287 9.19 25.05 -24.29
CA ILE A 287 7.76 25.21 -24.57
C ILE A 287 7.17 26.14 -23.50
N TYR A 288 6.51 27.22 -23.97
CA TYR A 288 5.77 28.09 -23.06
C TYR A 288 4.40 27.48 -22.76
N TYR A 289 4.15 27.21 -21.48
CA TYR A 289 2.89 26.63 -21.02
C TYR A 289 2.60 27.08 -19.58
N GLU A 290 1.37 27.50 -19.30
CA GLU A 290 0.92 27.98 -17.97
C GLU A 290 1.86 29.02 -17.35
N GLY A 291 2.19 30.08 -18.12
CA GLY A 291 2.91 31.24 -17.63
C GLY A 291 4.43 31.09 -17.48
N ARG A 292 5.01 29.96 -17.89
CA ARG A 292 6.47 29.71 -17.80
C ARG A 292 7.01 28.90 -18.97
N ASN A 293 8.33 28.94 -19.14
CA ASN A 293 9.05 28.08 -20.07
C ASN A 293 9.39 26.72 -19.44
N TRP A 294 9.11 25.66 -20.17
CA TRP A 294 9.45 24.29 -19.81
C TRP A 294 10.59 23.79 -20.70
N TYR A 295 11.61 23.23 -20.09
CA TYR A 295 12.83 22.78 -20.77
C TYR A 295 12.90 21.26 -20.90
N TYR A 296 11.99 20.53 -20.27
CA TYR A 296 11.93 19.08 -20.28
C TYR A 296 10.53 18.59 -20.64
N GLY A 297 10.48 17.56 -21.47
CA GLY A 297 9.27 16.83 -21.79
C GLY A 297 9.14 15.59 -20.96
N ALA A 298 7.97 15.36 -20.44
CA ALA A 298 7.53 14.15 -19.73
C ALA A 298 6.44 13.45 -20.55
N SER A 299 6.15 12.19 -20.24
CA SER A 299 5.09 11.42 -20.88
C SER A 299 4.19 10.75 -19.86
N VAL A 300 2.90 10.67 -20.15
CA VAL A 300 1.93 9.96 -19.31
C VAL A 300 0.82 9.35 -20.16
N LEU A 301 0.38 8.17 -19.75
CA LEU A 301 -0.89 7.57 -20.13
C LEU A 301 -1.71 7.33 -18.86
N ASP A 302 -2.80 8.05 -18.74
CA ASP A 302 -3.72 8.04 -17.60
C ASP A 302 -5.04 7.39 -18.03
N GLY A 303 -5.40 6.31 -17.33
CA GLY A 303 -6.56 5.47 -17.63
C GLY A 303 -7.90 5.99 -17.09
N ARG A 304 -7.98 7.20 -16.55
CA ARG A 304 -9.21 7.73 -15.91
C ARG A 304 -10.46 7.68 -16.79
N ASN A 305 -10.29 7.80 -18.10
CA ASN A 305 -11.39 7.76 -19.06
C ASN A 305 -11.62 6.36 -19.66
N PHE A 306 -10.80 5.40 -19.29
CA PHE A 306 -10.83 4.06 -19.84
C PHE A 306 -11.46 3.06 -18.86
N VAL A 307 -12.78 2.93 -18.88
CA VAL A 307 -13.54 2.13 -17.92
C VAL A 307 -13.08 0.66 -17.87
N ALA A 308 -12.69 0.07 -19.00
CA ALA A 308 -12.18 -1.31 -19.04
C ALA A 308 -10.86 -1.52 -18.26
N SER A 309 -10.11 -0.44 -18.01
CA SER A 309 -8.90 -0.49 -17.18
C SER A 309 -9.19 -0.34 -15.67
N GLN A 310 -10.45 -0.15 -15.29
CA GLN A 310 -10.84 0.17 -13.92
C GLN A 310 -11.43 -1.04 -13.22
N ILE A 311 -10.75 -1.53 -12.20
CA ILE A 311 -11.24 -2.62 -11.34
C ILE A 311 -11.18 -2.24 -9.87
N GLY A 312 -11.97 -2.92 -9.04
CA GLY A 312 -11.93 -2.77 -7.59
C GLY A 312 -10.84 -3.66 -6.98
N TYR A 313 -11.15 -4.95 -6.91
CA TYR A 313 -10.18 -5.97 -6.49
C TYR A 313 -9.69 -6.75 -7.70
N GLY A 314 -8.45 -7.21 -7.66
CA GLY A 314 -7.81 -7.94 -8.75
C GLY A 314 -6.35 -7.54 -8.91
N GLN A 315 -5.81 -7.79 -10.10
CA GLN A 315 -4.38 -7.71 -10.34
C GLN A 315 -4.08 -6.82 -11.54
N TYR A 316 -3.02 -6.01 -11.39
CA TYR A 316 -2.41 -5.24 -12.47
C TYR A 316 -0.98 -5.74 -12.67
N GLU A 317 -0.58 -6.02 -13.89
CA GLU A 317 0.75 -6.50 -14.24
C GLU A 317 1.31 -5.76 -15.46
N TRP A 318 2.51 -5.22 -15.34
CA TRP A 318 3.31 -4.64 -16.41
C TRP A 318 4.56 -5.48 -16.65
N GLU A 319 4.89 -5.74 -17.90
CA GLU A 319 6.21 -6.20 -18.30
C GLU A 319 6.89 -5.03 -19.02
N ALA A 320 7.94 -4.47 -18.41
CA ALA A 320 8.55 -3.25 -18.90
C ALA A 320 10.05 -3.20 -18.63
N LYS A 321 10.72 -2.38 -19.42
CA LYS A 321 12.11 -1.98 -19.27
C LYS A 321 12.13 -0.49 -18.97
N MET A 322 12.85 -0.09 -17.91
CA MET A 322 12.81 1.25 -17.35
C MET A 322 13.87 2.17 -17.98
N PRO A 323 13.66 3.49 -17.97
CA PRO A 323 14.69 4.45 -18.35
C PRO A 323 15.85 4.43 -17.33
N ASN A 324 17.04 4.82 -17.81
CA ASN A 324 18.22 4.99 -16.95
C ASN A 324 18.79 6.42 -16.96
N ARG A 325 18.05 7.38 -17.50
CA ARG A 325 18.44 8.78 -17.53
C ARG A 325 18.30 9.41 -16.15
N ARG A 326 19.34 10.08 -15.67
CA ARG A 326 19.28 10.84 -14.43
C ARG A 326 18.22 11.94 -14.52
N GLY A 327 17.45 12.11 -13.44
CA GLY A 327 16.32 13.04 -13.39
C GLY A 327 15.02 12.48 -13.96
N SER A 328 15.02 11.29 -14.55
CA SER A 328 13.78 10.58 -14.87
C SER A 328 13.13 10.03 -13.60
N TRP A 329 11.82 10.07 -13.57
CA TRP A 329 11.00 9.49 -12.51
C TRP A 329 9.90 8.65 -13.15
N PRO A 330 10.24 7.42 -13.60
CA PRO A 330 9.25 6.51 -14.14
C PRO A 330 8.38 5.93 -13.04
N ALA A 331 7.08 5.77 -13.31
CA ALA A 331 6.15 5.18 -12.37
C ALA A 331 5.05 4.34 -13.03
N PHE A 332 4.63 3.28 -12.31
CA PHE A 332 3.37 2.57 -12.48
C PHE A 332 2.58 2.72 -11.20
N TRP A 333 1.43 3.32 -11.28
CA TRP A 333 0.62 3.65 -10.13
C TRP A 333 -0.88 3.62 -10.42
N LEU A 334 -1.68 3.62 -9.37
CA LEU A 334 -3.12 3.56 -9.44
C LEU A 334 -3.72 4.67 -8.60
N ILE A 335 -4.72 5.35 -9.15
CA ILE A 335 -5.54 6.30 -8.41
C ILE A 335 -6.97 5.77 -8.33
N SER A 336 -7.64 6.08 -7.22
CA SER A 336 -9.05 5.79 -7.07
C SER A 336 -9.91 6.59 -8.05
N THR A 337 -10.93 5.94 -8.63
CA THR A 337 -11.94 6.63 -9.45
C THR A 337 -12.73 7.69 -8.69
N SER A 338 -12.69 7.70 -7.37
CA SER A 338 -13.30 8.72 -6.51
C SER A 338 -12.39 9.92 -6.22
N GLY A 339 -11.18 9.94 -6.78
CA GLY A 339 -10.20 11.04 -6.65
C GLY A 339 -9.00 10.68 -5.79
N TRP A 340 -8.06 11.60 -5.71
CA TRP A 340 -6.83 11.48 -4.95
C TRP A 340 -6.92 12.17 -3.56
N PRO A 341 -6.35 11.60 -2.50
CA PRO A 341 -6.02 10.21 -2.33
C PRO A 341 -7.27 9.33 -2.31
N PRO A 342 -7.18 7.98 -2.43
CA PRO A 342 -6.00 7.15 -2.26
C PRO A 342 -5.26 6.85 -3.56
N GLU A 343 -4.00 6.37 -3.40
CA GLU A 343 -3.06 6.00 -4.44
C GLU A 343 -2.29 4.73 -4.07
N ILE A 344 -1.91 3.94 -5.06
CA ILE A 344 -1.06 2.73 -4.90
C ILE A 344 0.03 2.80 -5.95
N ASP A 345 1.30 2.84 -5.52
CA ASP A 345 2.46 2.85 -6.39
C ASP A 345 3.04 1.45 -6.53
N ILE A 346 3.06 0.95 -7.74
CA ILE A 346 3.57 -0.39 -8.06
C ILE A 346 5.07 -0.33 -8.31
N TYR A 347 5.51 0.70 -9.00
CA TYR A 347 6.89 1.01 -9.29
C TYR A 347 7.10 2.52 -9.24
N GLU A 348 8.10 2.97 -8.53
CA GLU A 348 8.66 4.31 -8.61
C GLU A 348 10.18 4.24 -8.70
N GLY A 349 10.75 4.83 -9.75
CA GLY A 349 12.20 4.94 -9.95
C GLY A 349 12.66 6.38 -9.74
N PHE A 350 13.34 6.65 -8.62
CA PHE A 350 13.72 8.03 -8.23
C PHE A 350 15.08 8.44 -8.83
N GLY A 351 15.17 8.54 -10.13
CA GLY A 351 16.39 8.87 -10.86
C GLY A 351 16.97 10.26 -10.58
N TYR A 352 16.24 11.12 -9.87
CA TYR A 352 16.71 12.42 -9.42
C TYR A 352 17.50 12.38 -8.11
N GLN A 353 17.50 11.26 -7.40
CA GLN A 353 18.23 11.12 -6.12
C GLN A 353 19.67 10.72 -6.38
N SER A 354 20.61 11.54 -5.92
CA SER A 354 22.04 11.37 -6.20
C SER A 354 22.68 10.16 -5.53
N TYR A 355 22.09 9.65 -4.45
CA TYR A 355 22.59 8.53 -3.66
C TYR A 355 21.95 7.18 -4.02
N TRP A 356 21.05 7.18 -5.01
CA TRP A 356 20.35 5.99 -5.43
C TRP A 356 20.80 5.53 -6.80
N ASP A 357 21.11 4.26 -6.88
CA ASP A 357 21.10 3.53 -8.13
C ASP A 357 19.64 3.16 -8.43
N PHE A 358 18.89 4.09 -9.04
CA PHE A 358 17.47 3.92 -9.32
C PHE A 358 17.18 2.80 -10.32
N ASP A 359 18.21 2.35 -11.05
CA ASP A 359 18.13 1.18 -11.92
C ASP A 359 17.97 -0.14 -11.15
N ARG A 360 18.26 -0.13 -9.86
CA ARG A 360 18.20 -1.29 -8.97
C ARG A 360 17.29 -1.10 -7.75
N HIS A 361 16.79 0.11 -7.55
CA HIS A 361 15.89 0.43 -6.46
C HIS A 361 14.47 0.61 -6.97
N ILE A 362 13.51 0.18 -6.19
CA ILE A 362 12.08 0.34 -6.44
C ILE A 362 11.39 0.91 -5.22
N GLY A 363 10.60 1.97 -5.41
CA GLY A 363 9.61 2.42 -4.45
C GLY A 363 8.28 1.69 -4.66
N GLN A 364 7.68 1.21 -3.57
CA GLN A 364 6.36 0.59 -3.57
C GLN A 364 5.58 1.16 -2.39
N THR A 365 4.48 1.87 -2.67
CA THR A 365 3.87 2.75 -1.66
C THR A 365 2.35 2.72 -1.75
N ILE A 366 1.69 3.03 -0.65
CA ILE A 366 0.30 3.48 -0.63
C ILE A 366 0.21 4.86 0.00
N HIS A 367 -0.62 5.71 -0.59
CA HIS A 367 -0.96 7.02 -0.03
C HIS A 367 -2.44 7.06 0.31
N GLY A 368 -2.76 7.45 1.53
CA GLY A 368 -4.14 7.54 1.99
C GLY A 368 -4.48 8.89 2.59
N GLY A 369 -5.76 9.16 2.65
CA GLY A 369 -6.31 10.43 3.13
C GLY A 369 -7.70 10.68 2.58
N SER A 370 -8.10 11.92 2.47
CA SER A 370 -9.40 12.30 1.93
C SER A 370 -9.36 13.64 1.19
N ARG A 371 -10.06 13.71 0.05
CA ARG A 371 -10.33 14.95 -0.71
C ARG A 371 -9.12 15.87 -0.90
N GLY A 372 -8.07 15.36 -1.53
CA GLY A 372 -6.88 16.14 -1.85
C GLY A 372 -5.88 16.29 -0.70
N VAL A 373 -6.14 15.70 0.46
CA VAL A 373 -5.25 15.77 1.62
C VAL A 373 -4.71 14.38 1.95
N ARG A 374 -3.40 14.18 1.77
CA ARG A 374 -2.71 12.97 2.20
C ARG A 374 -2.52 12.99 3.71
N SER A 375 -3.10 12.02 4.41
CA SER A 375 -2.98 11.89 5.86
C SER A 375 -1.96 10.82 6.28
N PHE A 376 -1.63 9.87 5.41
CA PHE A 376 -0.60 8.88 5.65
C PHE A 376 0.05 8.37 4.35
N GLN A 377 1.25 7.84 4.51
CA GLN A 377 1.98 7.11 3.49
C GLN A 377 2.60 5.87 4.13
N ARG A 378 2.55 4.75 3.42
CA ARG A 378 3.20 3.49 3.83
C ARG A 378 3.84 2.86 2.63
N GLY A 379 5.07 2.45 2.76
CA GLY A 379 5.77 1.83 1.64
C GLY A 379 7.16 1.38 2.03
N VAL A 380 7.82 0.80 1.05
CA VAL A 380 9.20 0.35 1.12
C VAL A 380 9.96 0.90 -0.07
N THR A 381 11.25 1.04 0.14
CA THR A 381 12.21 1.16 -0.95
C THR A 381 13.14 -0.03 -0.86
N ILE A 382 13.23 -0.78 -1.93
CA ILE A 382 13.94 -2.05 -1.96
C ILE A 382 15.03 -1.98 -3.00
N GLN A 383 16.25 -2.38 -2.62
CA GLN A 383 17.30 -2.70 -3.56
C GLN A 383 17.15 -4.15 -4.01
N THR A 384 16.51 -4.35 -5.12
CA THR A 384 16.06 -5.68 -5.56
C THR A 384 17.19 -6.59 -6.00
N GLU A 385 18.31 -6.07 -6.49
CA GLU A 385 19.47 -6.88 -6.79
C GLU A 385 20.02 -7.56 -5.52
N GLN A 386 20.17 -6.80 -4.44
CA GLN A 386 20.65 -7.36 -3.16
C GLN A 386 19.61 -8.28 -2.51
N ALA A 387 18.34 -7.88 -2.55
CA ALA A 387 17.27 -8.61 -1.88
C ALA A 387 16.90 -9.91 -2.62
N TYR A 388 16.88 -9.89 -3.96
CA TYR A 388 16.31 -10.96 -4.78
C TYR A 388 17.21 -11.39 -5.94
N GLY A 389 18.38 -10.80 -6.12
CA GLY A 389 19.29 -11.11 -7.21
C GLY A 389 18.82 -10.65 -8.59
N LEU A 390 17.90 -9.67 -8.63
CA LEU A 390 17.37 -9.16 -9.89
C LEU A 390 18.37 -8.24 -10.58
N LYS A 391 18.39 -8.27 -11.92
CA LYS A 391 19.20 -7.35 -12.75
C LYS A 391 18.67 -5.92 -12.67
N GLY A 392 19.44 -4.97 -13.19
CA GLY A 392 19.01 -3.58 -13.34
C GLY A 392 17.80 -3.46 -14.28
N TYR A 393 16.85 -2.62 -13.88
CA TYR A 393 15.57 -2.45 -14.57
C TYR A 393 15.68 -1.83 -15.96
N SER A 394 16.79 -1.15 -16.26
CA SER A 394 17.09 -0.63 -17.60
C SER A 394 17.82 -1.62 -18.49
N GLN A 395 18.31 -2.73 -17.95
CA GLN A 395 19.11 -3.70 -18.69
C GLN A 395 18.24 -4.75 -19.39
N ASP A 396 17.10 -5.11 -18.76
CA ASP A 396 16.20 -6.14 -19.27
C ASP A 396 14.75 -5.79 -18.98
N PHE A 397 13.82 -6.57 -19.52
CA PHE A 397 12.40 -6.50 -19.18
C PHE A 397 12.15 -7.18 -17.84
N HIS A 398 11.42 -6.50 -16.98
CA HIS A 398 10.98 -7.00 -15.68
C HIS A 398 9.46 -6.94 -15.57
N ARG A 399 8.88 -7.82 -14.77
CA ARG A 399 7.44 -7.83 -14.49
C ARG A 399 7.17 -7.17 -13.15
N PHE A 400 6.38 -6.11 -13.17
CA PHE A 400 5.91 -5.37 -12.01
C PHE A 400 4.42 -5.63 -11.83
N ALA A 401 4.00 -6.11 -10.68
CA ALA A 401 2.61 -6.42 -10.47
C ALA A 401 2.12 -6.05 -9.06
N VAL A 402 0.82 -5.82 -8.97
CA VAL A 402 0.11 -5.67 -7.71
C VAL A 402 -1.14 -6.54 -7.69
N ASP A 403 -1.39 -7.18 -6.55
CA ASP A 403 -2.61 -7.93 -6.25
C ASP A 403 -3.37 -7.19 -5.15
N ILE A 404 -4.52 -6.61 -5.52
CA ILE A 404 -5.37 -5.83 -4.62
C ILE A 404 -6.51 -6.74 -4.15
N GLN A 405 -6.43 -7.17 -2.90
CA GLN A 405 -7.45 -7.96 -2.24
C GLN A 405 -8.19 -7.12 -1.19
N ARG A 406 -9.30 -7.65 -0.67
CA ARG A 406 -10.11 -6.96 0.33
C ARG A 406 -9.30 -6.52 1.56
N ASP A 407 -8.42 -7.39 2.04
CA ASP A 407 -7.75 -7.21 3.33
C ASP A 407 -6.28 -6.82 3.22
N TYR A 408 -5.66 -7.02 2.04
CA TYR A 408 -4.26 -6.71 1.80
C TYR A 408 -4.00 -6.34 0.35
N ILE A 409 -2.90 -5.65 0.13
CA ILE A 409 -2.33 -5.32 -1.17
C ILE A 409 -0.94 -5.95 -1.19
N THR A 410 -0.60 -6.65 -2.27
CA THR A 410 0.68 -7.34 -2.41
C THR A 410 1.37 -6.94 -3.70
N TRP A 411 2.62 -6.58 -3.62
CA TRP A 411 3.46 -6.22 -4.75
C TRP A 411 4.41 -7.35 -5.14
N PHE A 412 4.71 -7.43 -6.43
CA PHE A 412 5.59 -8.43 -6.99
C PHE A 412 6.54 -7.80 -8.00
N VAL A 413 7.78 -8.31 -8.05
CA VAL A 413 8.74 -8.06 -9.13
C VAL A 413 9.22 -9.41 -9.63
N ASP A 414 9.17 -9.61 -10.95
CA ASP A 414 9.50 -10.88 -11.63
C ASP A 414 8.81 -12.11 -11.01
N GLY A 415 7.58 -11.91 -10.60
CA GLY A 415 6.77 -12.96 -9.99
C GLY A 415 7.05 -13.21 -8.52
N VAL A 416 8.06 -12.57 -7.92
CA VAL A 416 8.41 -12.71 -6.49
C VAL A 416 7.75 -11.61 -5.69
N GLU A 417 7.08 -11.95 -4.59
CA GLU A 417 6.53 -10.98 -3.65
C GLU A 417 7.63 -10.11 -3.05
N THR A 418 7.51 -8.79 -3.20
CA THR A 418 8.46 -7.81 -2.68
C THR A 418 7.94 -7.03 -1.49
N TYR A 419 6.63 -6.77 -1.45
CA TYR A 419 5.99 -6.05 -0.36
C TYR A 419 4.54 -6.49 -0.17
N GLN A 420 4.03 -6.36 1.04
CA GLN A 420 2.62 -6.51 1.34
C GLN A 420 2.19 -5.51 2.42
N SER A 421 1.05 -4.89 2.22
CA SER A 421 0.42 -3.97 3.17
C SER A 421 -1.02 -4.39 3.46
N VAL A 422 -1.52 -4.07 4.65
CA VAL A 422 -2.96 -4.07 4.92
C VAL A 422 -3.63 -3.12 3.93
N ASN A 423 -4.76 -3.54 3.36
CA ASN A 423 -5.56 -2.69 2.48
C ASN A 423 -6.51 -1.79 3.28
N PRO A 424 -6.23 -0.49 3.41
CA PRO A 424 -7.13 0.46 4.08
C PRO A 424 -8.22 1.00 3.13
N PHE A 425 -8.21 0.64 1.84
CA PHE A 425 -9.00 1.25 0.77
C PHE A 425 -10.15 0.35 0.31
N LYS A 426 -10.96 -0.11 1.25
CA LYS A 426 -12.08 -1.01 0.92
C LYS A 426 -13.14 -0.30 0.06
N GLY A 427 -13.57 -1.00 -0.99
CA GLY A 427 -14.63 -0.50 -1.88
C GLY A 427 -14.18 0.51 -2.94
N HIS A 428 -12.91 0.88 -2.99
CA HIS A 428 -12.38 1.73 -4.06
C HIS A 428 -12.25 0.95 -5.38
N ARG A 429 -12.44 1.65 -6.48
CA ARG A 429 -12.06 1.20 -7.82
C ARG A 429 -10.86 2.01 -8.28
N TRP A 430 -10.00 1.40 -9.06
CA TRP A 430 -8.71 1.95 -9.43
C TRP A 430 -8.61 2.12 -10.94
N TYR A 431 -7.91 3.12 -11.39
CA TYR A 431 -7.46 3.24 -12.76
C TYR A 431 -5.92 3.38 -12.80
N PRO A 432 -5.28 2.79 -13.83
CA PRO A 432 -3.83 2.80 -13.93
C PRO A 432 -3.33 4.10 -14.53
N ILE A 433 -2.17 4.54 -14.06
CA ILE A 433 -1.36 5.57 -14.68
C ILE A 433 0.03 5.00 -14.89
N MET A 434 0.61 5.29 -16.03
CA MET A 434 1.98 4.96 -16.37
C MET A 434 2.64 6.19 -16.95
N ASP A 435 3.77 6.58 -16.41
CA ASP A 435 4.43 7.81 -16.81
C ASP A 435 5.95 7.76 -16.66
N VAL A 436 6.60 8.68 -17.36
CA VAL A 436 7.98 9.06 -17.11
C VAL A 436 7.99 10.55 -16.83
N ALA A 437 7.86 10.89 -15.55
CA ALA A 437 8.02 12.25 -15.06
C ALA A 437 9.49 12.67 -15.13
N VAL A 438 9.73 13.97 -15.04
CA VAL A 438 11.06 14.55 -14.99
C VAL A 438 11.19 15.44 -13.77
N LYS A 439 12.19 15.13 -12.94
CA LYS A 439 12.68 15.99 -11.88
C LYS A 439 14.16 16.24 -12.12
N ALA A 440 14.42 17.03 -13.16
CA ALA A 440 15.78 17.29 -13.61
C ALA A 440 16.53 18.11 -12.57
N THR A 441 17.71 17.63 -12.23
CA THR A 441 18.78 18.41 -11.58
C THR A 441 19.76 18.85 -12.65
N SER A 442 20.81 19.56 -12.26
CA SER A 442 21.95 19.89 -13.16
C SER A 442 22.59 18.66 -13.85
N ALA A 443 22.24 17.47 -13.41
CA ALA A 443 22.75 16.20 -13.92
C ALA A 443 21.71 15.42 -14.77
N TYR A 444 20.77 16.10 -15.42
CA TYR A 444 19.92 15.47 -16.44
C TYR A 444 20.79 15.21 -17.68
N ASP A 445 21.39 14.06 -17.71
CA ASP A 445 22.44 13.70 -18.65
C ASP A 445 21.97 12.70 -19.73
N ASP A 446 22.95 12.19 -20.45
CA ASP A 446 22.81 11.24 -21.53
C ASP A 446 22.27 9.91 -21.03
N GLY A 447 21.58 9.19 -21.23
CA GLY A 447 20.93 7.94 -20.93
C GLY A 447 19.61 7.84 -21.69
N SER A 448 18.99 6.69 -21.66
CA SER A 448 17.69 6.53 -22.25
C SER A 448 16.59 7.09 -21.35
N GLY A 449 15.78 7.99 -21.87
CA GLY A 449 14.54 8.45 -21.25
C GLY A 449 13.34 7.54 -21.53
N ASP A 450 13.56 6.37 -22.16
CA ASP A 450 12.50 5.48 -22.62
C ASP A 450 12.11 4.46 -21.55
N MET A 451 10.86 4.49 -21.13
CA MET A 451 10.20 3.36 -20.54
C MET A 451 9.53 2.55 -21.66
N ILE A 452 9.89 1.29 -21.80
CA ILE A 452 9.36 0.41 -22.87
C ILE A 452 8.43 -0.62 -22.22
N ILE A 453 7.15 -0.54 -22.50
CA ILE A 453 6.13 -1.45 -21.98
C ILE A 453 5.85 -2.53 -23.03
N LYS A 454 6.29 -3.74 -22.76
CA LYS A 454 6.07 -4.90 -23.63
C LYS A 454 4.66 -5.46 -23.49
N SER A 455 4.14 -5.49 -22.27
CA SER A 455 2.76 -5.86 -22.00
C SER A 455 2.21 -5.16 -20.76
N PHE A 456 0.89 -4.94 -20.75
CA PHE A 456 0.15 -4.53 -19.57
C PHE A 456 -1.17 -5.29 -19.53
N ARG A 457 -1.45 -5.93 -18.42
CA ARG A 457 -2.65 -6.77 -18.24
C ARG A 457 -3.34 -6.45 -16.92
N ILE A 458 -4.64 -6.61 -16.94
CA ILE A 458 -5.51 -6.46 -15.76
C ILE A 458 -6.37 -7.71 -15.64
N TYR A 459 -6.40 -8.26 -14.44
CA TYR A 459 -7.23 -9.43 -14.10
C TYR A 459 -8.20 -9.04 -12.99
N SER A 460 -9.46 -9.47 -13.10
CA SER A 460 -10.42 -9.32 -11.99
C SER A 460 -9.98 -10.17 -10.79
N ALA A 461 -10.52 -9.89 -9.62
CA ALA A 461 -10.49 -10.87 -8.53
C ALA A 461 -11.26 -12.14 -8.95
N PRO A 462 -10.85 -13.32 -8.45
CA PRO A 462 -11.51 -14.58 -8.69
C PRO A 462 -12.94 -14.59 -8.15
#